data_ff0204af067b8d383f371f4707e18a23
#
_entry.id   ff0204af067b8d383f371f4707e18a23
#
_cell.length_a   1.000
_cell.length_b   1.000
_cell.length_c   1.000
_cell.angle_alpha   90.00
_cell.angle_beta   90.00
_cell.angle_gamma   90.00
#
_symmetry.space_group_name_H-M   'P 1'
#
loop_
_entity.id
_entity.type
_entity.pdbx_description
1 polymer ?
#
loop_
_entity_poly.entity_id
_entity_poly.type
_entity_poly.pdbx_seq_one_letter_code
_entity_poly.pdbx_strand_id
1 'polypeptide(L)'
;MNHAHLGKVSDHSGIDIGIVSPDGRQGMIEHAQQFAEAGIPFVFDPGQGMPMFDGDDLMRFVDQATWLAFNDYEARLMEERTGLSMGRLAERVEAVVVTRGGEGSTIYTGTHQLEIPTAPVSDLRDPTGCGDAYRGGLLYGLGHGMDWEMIGRIASLMGAIKIETQGPQNHHFTRDEFEQRFKDSFGIRL
;
A
#
# COMPACT_ATOMS: atom_id res chain seq x y z
N MET A 1 9.68 -22.46 -1.23
CA MET A 1 9.71 -22.58 0.25
C MET A 1 8.30 -22.28 0.76
N ASN A 2 7.53 -23.31 1.11
CA ASN A 2 6.10 -23.17 1.43
C ASN A 2 5.78 -23.68 2.83
N HIS A 3 6.60 -23.36 3.83
CA HIS A 3 6.47 -23.95 5.16
C HIS A 3 6.52 -22.95 6.31
N ALA A 4 6.20 -21.69 6.08
CA ALA A 4 5.85 -20.83 7.19
C ALA A 4 4.50 -21.35 7.74
N HIS A 5 4.44 -21.71 9.00
CA HIS A 5 3.19 -21.92 9.70
C HIS A 5 2.47 -20.55 9.72
N LEU A 6 1.49 -20.42 8.86
CA LEU A 6 0.66 -19.23 8.83
C LEU A 6 -0.19 -19.26 10.10
N GLY A 7 0.00 -18.29 10.97
CA GLY A 7 -0.96 -18.00 12.03
C GLY A 7 -2.32 -17.74 11.39
N LYS A 8 -3.39 -18.08 12.06
CA LYS A 8 -4.73 -17.73 11.58
C LYS A 8 -5.08 -16.33 12.06
N VAL A 9 -5.70 -15.53 11.20
CA VAL A 9 -6.24 -14.21 11.56
C VAL A 9 -7.18 -14.34 12.77
N SER A 10 -7.96 -15.43 12.85
CA SER A 10 -8.86 -15.75 13.99
C SER A 10 -8.16 -15.98 15.32
N ASP A 11 -6.86 -16.28 15.32
CA ASP A 11 -6.08 -16.51 16.54
C ASP A 11 -5.67 -15.19 17.23
N HIS A 12 -5.96 -14.05 16.61
CA HIS A 12 -5.62 -12.72 17.07
C HIS A 12 -6.89 -11.88 17.25
N SER A 13 -6.99 -11.17 18.37
CA SER A 13 -8.04 -10.19 18.63
C SER A 13 -7.53 -8.77 18.44
N GLY A 14 -8.41 -7.84 18.08
CA GLY A 14 -8.07 -6.42 17.96
C GLY A 14 -7.29 -6.06 16.71
N ILE A 15 -7.51 -6.79 15.62
CA ILE A 15 -7.02 -6.41 14.29
C ILE A 15 -8.09 -5.53 13.64
N ASP A 16 -7.78 -4.25 13.45
CA ASP A 16 -8.68 -3.28 12.82
C ASP A 16 -8.46 -3.17 11.31
N ILE A 17 -7.26 -3.48 10.84
CA ILE A 17 -6.85 -3.40 9.42
C ILE A 17 -5.74 -4.40 9.13
N GLY A 18 -5.75 -4.99 7.95
CA GLY A 18 -4.73 -5.91 7.48
C GLY A 18 -4.01 -5.45 6.21
N ILE A 19 -2.92 -6.15 5.89
CA ILE A 19 -2.28 -6.07 4.58
C ILE A 19 -1.84 -7.46 4.16
N VAL A 20 -2.16 -7.84 2.91
CA VAL A 20 -1.66 -9.04 2.27
C VAL A 20 -0.54 -8.62 1.32
N SER A 21 0.69 -8.74 1.80
CA SER A 21 1.93 -8.39 1.09
C SER A 21 2.63 -9.63 0.54
N PRO A 22 3.70 -9.48 -0.27
CA PRO A 22 4.41 -10.59 -0.87
C PRO A 22 4.88 -11.66 0.13
N ASP A 23 4.35 -12.85 -0.04
CA ASP A 23 4.70 -14.06 0.70
C ASP A 23 4.55 -15.27 -0.23
N GLY A 24 4.59 -16.49 0.29
CA GLY A 24 4.25 -17.69 -0.49
C GLY A 24 2.81 -17.63 -1.02
N ARG A 25 2.61 -18.10 -2.27
CA ARG A 25 1.30 -18.04 -2.97
C ARG A 25 0.14 -18.49 -2.09
N GLN A 26 0.29 -19.65 -1.43
CA GLN A 26 -0.78 -20.21 -0.59
C GLN A 26 -1.07 -19.31 0.62
N GLY A 27 -0.03 -18.74 1.23
CA GLY A 27 -0.17 -17.84 2.37
C GLY A 27 -0.95 -16.58 2.04
N MET A 28 -0.65 -15.97 0.90
CA MET A 28 -1.38 -14.79 0.44
C MET A 28 -2.86 -15.10 0.21
N ILE A 29 -3.19 -16.24 -0.43
CA ILE A 29 -4.58 -16.67 -0.68
C ILE A 29 -5.31 -16.91 0.65
N GLU A 30 -4.70 -17.65 1.57
CA GLU A 30 -5.32 -18.00 2.85
C GLU A 30 -5.54 -16.77 3.73
N HIS A 31 -4.55 -15.86 3.82
CA HIS A 31 -4.70 -14.64 4.60
C HIS A 31 -5.77 -13.70 4.04
N ALA A 32 -5.83 -13.52 2.71
CA ALA A 32 -6.89 -12.72 2.10
C ALA A 32 -8.29 -13.28 2.41
N GLN A 33 -8.44 -14.60 2.28
CA GLN A 33 -9.69 -15.27 2.62
C GLN A 33 -10.03 -15.09 4.10
N GLN A 34 -9.07 -15.26 5.01
CA GLN A 34 -9.29 -15.14 6.45
C GLN A 34 -9.67 -13.70 6.85
N PHE A 35 -9.05 -12.67 6.26
CA PHE A 35 -9.45 -11.28 6.50
C PHE A 35 -10.89 -11.04 6.02
N ALA A 36 -11.22 -11.49 4.81
CA ALA A 36 -12.56 -11.34 4.25
C ALA A 36 -13.63 -12.06 5.09
N GLU A 37 -13.38 -13.31 5.52
CA GLU A 37 -14.28 -14.09 6.38
C GLU A 37 -14.45 -13.46 7.76
N ALA A 38 -13.40 -12.82 8.30
CA ALA A 38 -13.45 -12.12 9.59
C ALA A 38 -14.08 -10.71 9.49
N GLY A 39 -14.37 -10.21 8.28
CA GLY A 39 -14.87 -8.86 8.05
C GLY A 39 -13.83 -7.78 8.40
N ILE A 40 -12.55 -8.12 8.37
CA ILE A 40 -11.44 -7.19 8.63
C ILE A 40 -11.01 -6.57 7.31
N PRO A 41 -11.08 -5.22 7.16
CA PRO A 41 -10.64 -4.55 5.95
C PRO A 41 -9.13 -4.74 5.74
N PHE A 42 -8.70 -4.95 4.49
CA PHE A 42 -7.29 -5.12 4.21
C PHE A 42 -6.85 -4.52 2.87
N VAL A 43 -5.58 -4.18 2.80
CA VAL A 43 -4.89 -3.78 1.57
C VAL A 43 -4.33 -5.02 0.90
N PHE A 44 -4.61 -5.22 -0.39
CA PHE A 44 -3.90 -6.20 -1.21
C PHE A 44 -2.73 -5.52 -1.92
N ASP A 45 -1.52 -5.94 -1.59
CA ASP A 45 -0.25 -5.46 -2.13
C ASP A 45 0.58 -6.65 -2.63
N PRO A 46 0.34 -7.12 -3.86
CA PRO A 46 1.01 -8.33 -4.36
C PRO A 46 2.52 -8.17 -4.56
N GLY A 47 2.99 -6.95 -4.81
CA GLY A 47 4.41 -6.65 -4.98
C GLY A 47 5.12 -7.64 -5.91
N GLN A 48 6.28 -8.09 -5.50
CA GLN A 48 7.05 -9.12 -6.21
C GLN A 48 6.36 -10.50 -6.26
N GLY A 49 5.29 -10.73 -5.55
CA GLY A 49 4.44 -11.93 -5.61
C GLY A 49 3.50 -11.97 -6.82
N MET A 50 3.28 -10.83 -7.49
CA MET A 50 2.37 -10.70 -8.65
C MET A 50 2.57 -11.81 -9.70
N PRO A 51 3.78 -12.23 -10.08
CA PRO A 51 3.97 -13.29 -11.08
C PRO A 51 3.37 -14.65 -10.73
N MET A 52 3.10 -14.93 -9.46
CA MET A 52 2.53 -16.19 -8.99
C MET A 52 1.04 -16.36 -9.28
N PHE A 53 0.35 -15.30 -9.70
CA PHE A 53 -1.10 -15.24 -9.83
C PHE A 53 -1.52 -14.99 -11.28
N ASP A 54 -2.53 -15.71 -11.75
CA ASP A 54 -3.20 -15.43 -13.03
C ASP A 54 -4.31 -14.37 -12.84
N GLY A 55 -5.04 -14.04 -13.93
CA GLY A 55 -6.07 -13.02 -13.88
C GLY A 55 -7.23 -13.39 -12.96
N ASP A 56 -7.62 -14.67 -12.92
CA ASP A 56 -8.72 -15.15 -12.08
C ASP A 56 -8.33 -15.11 -10.60
N ASP A 57 -7.09 -15.48 -10.26
CA ASP A 57 -6.56 -15.36 -8.92
C ASP A 57 -6.54 -13.88 -8.45
N LEU A 58 -6.05 -12.97 -9.31
CA LEU A 58 -6.00 -11.55 -9.02
C LEU A 58 -7.39 -10.95 -8.81
N MET A 59 -8.36 -11.36 -9.62
CA MET A 59 -9.75 -10.91 -9.44
C MET A 59 -10.37 -11.41 -8.13
N ARG A 60 -10.03 -12.61 -7.66
CA ARG A 60 -10.45 -13.08 -6.34
C ARG A 60 -9.90 -12.21 -5.21
N PHE A 61 -8.64 -11.74 -5.30
CA PHE A 61 -8.11 -10.79 -4.32
C PHE A 61 -8.84 -9.45 -4.38
N VAL A 62 -9.15 -8.95 -5.59
CA VAL A 62 -9.94 -7.71 -5.76
C VAL A 62 -11.32 -7.84 -5.10
N ASP A 63 -11.97 -8.98 -5.25
CA ASP A 63 -13.31 -9.21 -4.69
C ASP A 63 -13.30 -9.35 -3.14
N GLN A 64 -12.15 -9.62 -2.54
CA GLN A 64 -11.97 -9.77 -1.10
C GLN A 64 -11.38 -8.53 -0.43
N ALA A 65 -10.50 -7.80 -1.13
CA ALA A 65 -9.78 -6.66 -0.57
C ALA A 65 -10.66 -5.41 -0.45
N THR A 66 -10.36 -4.59 0.54
CA THR A 66 -10.96 -3.25 0.68
C THR A 66 -10.20 -2.23 -0.15
N TRP A 67 -8.88 -2.35 -0.19
CA TRP A 67 -7.99 -1.45 -0.93
C TRP A 67 -6.93 -2.24 -1.71
N LEU A 68 -6.44 -1.65 -2.80
CA LEU A 68 -5.36 -2.20 -3.61
C LEU A 68 -4.17 -1.24 -3.59
N ALA A 69 -2.96 -1.77 -3.53
CA ALA A 69 -1.74 -0.98 -3.62
C ALA A 69 -0.74 -1.62 -4.60
N PHE A 70 -0.24 -0.83 -5.54
CA PHE A 70 0.67 -1.27 -6.59
C PHE A 70 1.77 -0.23 -6.81
N ASN A 71 2.89 -0.63 -7.38
CA ASN A 71 3.73 0.30 -8.12
C ASN A 71 3.26 0.37 -9.59
N ASP A 72 3.86 1.25 -10.40
CA ASP A 72 3.47 1.47 -11.80
C ASP A 72 3.69 0.24 -12.70
N TYR A 73 4.68 -0.59 -12.40
CA TYR A 73 4.90 -1.86 -13.11
C TYR A 73 3.83 -2.89 -12.74
N GLU A 74 3.55 -3.05 -11.45
CA GLU A 74 2.52 -3.96 -10.94
C GLU A 74 1.13 -3.56 -11.42
N ALA A 75 0.82 -2.26 -11.47
CA ALA A 75 -0.44 -1.74 -11.99
C ALA A 75 -0.63 -2.14 -13.46
N ARG A 76 0.39 -1.98 -14.32
CA ARG A 76 0.33 -2.41 -15.72
C ARG A 76 0.11 -3.92 -15.84
N LEU A 77 0.81 -4.71 -15.04
CA LEU A 77 0.65 -6.16 -15.05
C LEU A 77 -0.74 -6.59 -14.55
N MET A 78 -1.30 -5.86 -13.57
CA MET A 78 -2.66 -6.07 -13.09
C MET A 78 -3.68 -5.80 -14.22
N GLU A 79 -3.55 -4.69 -14.94
CA GLU A 79 -4.39 -4.36 -16.10
C GLU A 79 -4.28 -5.39 -17.21
N GLU A 80 -3.06 -5.84 -17.54
CA GLU A 80 -2.83 -6.86 -18.55
C GLU A 80 -3.51 -8.19 -18.21
N ARG A 81 -3.39 -8.64 -16.97
CA ARG A 81 -3.91 -9.94 -16.55
C ARG A 81 -5.41 -9.96 -16.30
N THR A 82 -5.96 -8.87 -15.78
CA THR A 82 -7.40 -8.80 -15.47
C THR A 82 -8.24 -8.22 -16.61
N GLY A 83 -7.60 -7.52 -17.56
CA GLY A 83 -8.31 -6.78 -18.61
C GLY A 83 -9.05 -5.54 -18.12
N LEU A 84 -8.82 -5.11 -16.87
CA LEU A 84 -9.47 -3.95 -16.25
C LEU A 84 -8.46 -2.83 -16.00
N SER A 85 -8.84 -1.59 -16.33
CA SER A 85 -8.03 -0.42 -15.94
C SER A 85 -8.09 -0.15 -14.44
N MET A 86 -7.11 0.61 -13.90
CA MET A 86 -7.08 0.99 -12.48
C MET A 86 -8.39 1.69 -12.05
N GLY A 87 -8.96 2.54 -12.91
CA GLY A 87 -10.26 3.17 -12.65
C GLY A 87 -11.41 2.16 -12.55
N ARG A 88 -11.40 1.11 -13.40
CA ARG A 88 -12.41 0.04 -13.32
C ARG A 88 -12.23 -0.86 -12.10
N LEU A 89 -11.02 -1.07 -11.65
CA LEU A 89 -10.73 -1.76 -10.39
C LEU A 89 -11.20 -0.92 -9.20
N ALA A 90 -11.02 0.40 -9.23
CA ALA A 90 -11.48 1.31 -8.18
C ALA A 90 -13.02 1.39 -8.04
N GLU A 91 -13.78 0.93 -9.03
CA GLU A 91 -15.24 0.77 -8.90
C GLU A 91 -15.64 -0.45 -8.07
N ARG A 92 -14.69 -1.37 -7.81
CA ARG A 92 -14.93 -2.64 -7.10
C ARG A 92 -14.40 -2.63 -5.66
N VAL A 93 -13.49 -1.71 -5.34
CA VAL A 93 -12.86 -1.53 -4.03
C VAL A 93 -13.02 -0.08 -3.58
N GLU A 94 -12.69 0.23 -2.35
CA GLU A 94 -12.77 1.63 -1.87
C GLU A 94 -11.72 2.52 -2.52
N ALA A 95 -10.50 2.00 -2.74
CA ALA A 95 -9.46 2.73 -3.47
C ALA A 95 -8.40 1.81 -4.07
N VAL A 96 -7.76 2.31 -5.15
CA VAL A 96 -6.54 1.76 -5.74
C VAL A 96 -5.45 2.81 -5.65
N VAL A 97 -4.32 2.46 -5.04
CA VAL A 97 -3.14 3.33 -4.88
C VAL A 97 -2.05 2.85 -5.81
N VAL A 98 -1.56 3.73 -6.69
CA VAL A 98 -0.46 3.42 -7.62
C VAL A 98 0.71 4.36 -7.36
N THR A 99 1.83 3.82 -6.87
CA THR A 99 3.07 4.58 -6.64
C THR A 99 3.93 4.61 -7.90
N ARG A 100 4.56 5.77 -8.19
CA ARG A 100 5.39 6.02 -9.38
C ARG A 100 6.77 6.58 -9.01
N GLY A 101 7.31 6.12 -7.88
CA GLY A 101 8.61 6.57 -7.41
C GLY A 101 8.69 8.10 -7.25
N GLY A 102 9.66 8.73 -7.94
CA GLY A 102 9.86 10.19 -7.90
C GLY A 102 8.74 11.02 -8.53
N GLU A 103 7.78 10.40 -9.20
CA GLU A 103 6.61 11.06 -9.80
C GLU A 103 5.40 11.12 -8.87
N GLY A 104 5.55 10.61 -7.64
CA GLY A 104 4.46 10.60 -6.66
C GLY A 104 3.58 9.36 -6.75
N SER A 105 2.30 9.54 -6.49
CA SER A 105 1.32 8.45 -6.59
C SER A 105 -0.03 8.95 -7.06
N THR A 106 -0.81 8.04 -7.63
CA THR A 106 -2.20 8.29 -8.01
C THR A 106 -3.10 7.42 -7.14
N ILE A 107 -4.15 8.00 -6.59
CA ILE A 107 -5.18 7.30 -5.81
C ILE A 107 -6.50 7.38 -6.59
N TYR A 108 -7.03 6.22 -6.95
CA TYR A 108 -8.32 6.09 -7.63
C TYR A 108 -9.38 5.70 -6.60
N THR A 109 -10.47 6.46 -6.53
CA THR A 109 -11.60 6.19 -5.62
C THR A 109 -12.92 6.27 -6.41
N GLY A 110 -13.55 5.15 -6.72
CA GLY A 110 -14.71 5.13 -7.60
C GLY A 110 -14.40 5.83 -8.94
N THR A 111 -15.03 6.96 -9.21
CA THR A 111 -14.83 7.75 -10.45
C THR A 111 -13.82 8.88 -10.32
N HIS A 112 -13.21 9.07 -9.15
CA HIS A 112 -12.27 10.14 -8.89
C HIS A 112 -10.82 9.67 -8.94
N GLN A 113 -9.93 10.57 -9.30
CA GLN A 113 -8.49 10.35 -9.32
C GLN A 113 -7.82 11.52 -8.61
N LEU A 114 -6.94 11.18 -7.66
CA LEU A 114 -6.14 12.13 -6.90
C LEU A 114 -4.67 11.94 -7.22
N GLU A 115 -4.00 13.00 -7.63
CA GLU A 115 -2.55 13.01 -7.82
C GLU A 115 -1.88 13.48 -6.53
N ILE A 116 -1.03 12.65 -5.97
CA ILE A 116 -0.29 12.92 -4.74
C ILE A 116 1.16 13.23 -5.11
N PRO A 117 1.65 14.43 -4.78
CA PRO A 117 3.05 14.77 -5.04
C PRO A 117 4.01 14.01 -4.13
N THR A 118 5.25 13.84 -4.57
CA THR A 118 6.33 13.40 -3.69
C THR A 118 6.66 14.46 -2.65
N ALA A 119 6.98 14.02 -1.43
CA ALA A 119 7.67 14.90 -0.48
C ALA A 119 9.10 15.18 -0.98
N PRO A 120 9.63 16.39 -0.78
CA PRO A 120 11.01 16.71 -1.16
C PRO A 120 12.03 15.81 -0.47
N VAL A 121 13.03 15.36 -1.25
CA VAL A 121 14.13 14.50 -0.79
C VAL A 121 15.42 15.27 -0.88
N SER A 122 16.20 15.28 0.20
CA SER A 122 17.50 15.96 0.26
C SER A 122 18.66 15.10 -0.23
N ASP A 123 18.56 13.78 -0.08
CA ASP A 123 19.65 12.85 -0.40
C ASP A 123 19.06 11.49 -0.85
N LEU A 124 19.39 11.05 -2.05
CA LEU A 124 18.96 9.77 -2.60
C LEU A 124 19.99 8.69 -2.29
N ARG A 125 19.79 7.90 -1.23
CA ARG A 125 20.74 6.89 -0.78
C ARG A 125 20.36 5.47 -1.18
N ASP A 126 19.15 5.06 -0.85
CA ASP A 126 18.74 3.66 -1.02
C ASP A 126 17.22 3.56 -1.25
N PRO A 127 16.78 3.12 -2.44
CA PRO A 127 15.36 2.96 -2.73
C PRO A 127 14.73 1.71 -2.09
N THR A 128 15.55 0.79 -1.53
CA THR A 128 15.06 -0.46 -0.95
C THR A 128 14.16 -0.19 0.25
N GLY A 129 12.91 -0.69 0.21
CA GLY A 129 11.92 -0.50 1.29
C GLY A 129 11.14 0.83 1.22
N CYS A 130 11.32 1.67 0.19
CA CYS A 130 10.50 2.87 0.03
C CYS A 130 9.02 2.54 -0.17
N GLY A 131 8.74 1.47 -0.92
CA GLY A 131 7.38 0.94 -1.08
C GLY A 131 6.78 0.52 0.26
N ASP A 132 7.54 -0.22 1.08
CA ASP A 132 7.11 -0.67 2.40
C ASP A 132 6.84 0.50 3.35
N ALA A 133 7.73 1.51 3.34
CA ALA A 133 7.54 2.74 4.11
C ALA A 133 6.28 3.51 3.67
N TYR A 134 6.04 3.59 2.36
CA TYR A 134 4.81 4.16 1.80
C TYR A 134 3.58 3.38 2.31
N ARG A 135 3.59 2.04 2.28
CA ARG A 135 2.50 1.19 2.81
C ARG A 135 2.30 1.41 4.30
N GLY A 136 3.37 1.60 5.07
CA GLY A 136 3.28 1.96 6.49
C GLY A 136 2.51 3.26 6.71
N GLY A 137 2.81 4.30 5.93
CA GLY A 137 2.07 5.57 5.95
C GLY A 137 0.61 5.42 5.49
N LEU A 138 0.36 4.61 4.46
CA LEU A 138 -0.98 4.28 3.97
C LEU A 138 -1.83 3.63 5.07
N LEU A 139 -1.30 2.57 5.71
CA LEU A 139 -1.99 1.86 6.78
C LEU A 139 -2.26 2.76 8.00
N TYR A 140 -1.30 3.63 8.35
CA TYR A 140 -1.49 4.62 9.42
C TYR A 140 -2.68 5.52 9.13
N GLY A 141 -2.73 6.13 7.95
CA GLY A 141 -3.80 7.03 7.56
C GLY A 141 -5.17 6.34 7.47
N LEU A 142 -5.21 5.12 6.91
CA LEU A 142 -6.42 4.29 6.84
C LEU A 142 -6.93 3.94 8.24
N GLY A 143 -6.05 3.48 9.14
CA GLY A 143 -6.41 3.13 10.51
C GLY A 143 -6.89 4.32 11.36
N HIS A 144 -6.58 5.56 10.93
CA HIS A 144 -7.05 6.79 11.58
C HIS A 144 -8.26 7.44 10.85
N GLY A 145 -8.78 6.81 9.78
CA GLY A 145 -9.93 7.33 9.03
C GLY A 145 -9.70 8.69 8.38
N MET A 146 -8.45 8.96 7.95
CA MET A 146 -8.08 10.22 7.30
C MET A 146 -8.62 10.27 5.87
N ASP A 147 -8.71 11.48 5.28
CA ASP A 147 -9.02 11.63 3.87
C ASP A 147 -7.85 11.17 2.96
N TRP A 148 -8.17 10.84 1.72
CA TRP A 148 -7.20 10.24 0.78
C TRP A 148 -6.03 11.17 0.44
N GLU A 149 -6.24 12.47 0.46
CA GLU A 149 -5.17 13.44 0.19
C GLU A 149 -4.15 13.44 1.35
N MET A 150 -4.64 13.42 2.58
CA MET A 150 -3.82 13.33 3.78
C MET A 150 -3.08 11.99 3.85
N ILE A 151 -3.79 10.88 3.61
CA ILE A 151 -3.21 9.52 3.56
C ILE A 151 -2.06 9.46 2.54
N GLY A 152 -2.30 9.94 1.32
CA GLY A 152 -1.30 9.91 0.26
C GLY A 152 -0.05 10.74 0.59
N ARG A 153 -0.22 11.93 1.20
CA ARG A 153 0.90 12.79 1.62
C ARG A 153 1.70 12.19 2.76
N ILE A 154 1.04 11.58 3.76
CA ILE A 154 1.73 10.86 4.83
C ILE A 154 2.55 9.71 4.24
N ALA A 155 1.97 8.90 3.39
CA ALA A 155 2.64 7.78 2.73
C ALA A 155 3.81 8.25 1.86
N SER A 156 3.65 9.36 1.12
CA SER A 156 4.71 9.98 0.33
C SER A 156 5.89 10.45 1.20
N LEU A 157 5.60 11.09 2.33
CA LEU A 157 6.64 11.53 3.26
C LEU A 157 7.39 10.35 3.88
N MET A 158 6.70 9.27 4.22
CA MET A 158 7.34 8.04 4.71
C MET A 158 8.34 7.48 3.70
N GLY A 159 7.96 7.40 2.42
CA GLY A 159 8.87 7.00 1.35
C GLY A 159 10.07 7.94 1.19
N ALA A 160 9.85 9.25 1.30
CA ALA A 160 10.90 10.27 1.24
C ALA A 160 11.90 10.18 2.41
N ILE A 161 11.41 9.97 3.63
CA ILE A 161 12.28 9.77 4.81
C ILE A 161 13.11 8.49 4.64
N LYS A 162 12.49 7.42 4.14
CA LYS A 162 13.16 6.15 3.96
C LYS A 162 14.28 6.22 2.92
N ILE A 163 14.07 6.85 1.76
CA ILE A 163 15.06 6.88 0.67
C ILE A 163 16.36 7.58 1.05
N GLU A 164 16.31 8.48 2.03
CA GLU A 164 17.48 9.21 2.57
C GLU A 164 18.35 8.38 3.51
N THR A 165 17.95 7.14 3.80
CA THR A 165 18.63 6.27 4.75
C THR A 165 19.05 4.96 4.09
N GLN A 166 20.30 4.54 4.31
CA GLN A 166 20.79 3.24 3.83
C GLN A 166 20.11 2.08 4.57
N GLY A 167 19.68 1.06 3.83
CA GLY A 167 18.99 -0.13 4.33
C GLY A 167 17.48 0.09 4.50
N PRO A 168 16.68 -0.99 4.47
CA PRO A 168 15.23 -0.90 4.35
C PRO A 168 14.51 -0.39 5.60
N GLN A 169 15.12 -0.53 6.79
CA GLN A 169 14.47 -0.28 8.09
C GLN A 169 15.29 0.61 9.04
N ASN A 170 16.33 1.27 8.55
CA ASN A 170 17.23 2.06 9.40
C ASN A 170 16.79 3.52 9.57
N HIS A 171 15.70 3.94 8.92
CA HIS A 171 15.13 5.26 9.09
C HIS A 171 14.44 5.38 10.46
N HIS A 172 14.57 6.53 11.06
CA HIS A 172 13.91 6.87 12.32
C HIS A 172 13.58 8.36 12.35
N PHE A 173 12.55 8.71 13.07
CA PHE A 173 12.11 10.08 13.29
C PHE A 173 11.25 10.13 14.56
N THR A 174 11.20 11.27 15.20
CA THR A 174 10.20 11.56 16.23
C THR A 174 8.92 12.07 15.57
N ARG A 175 7.82 12.05 16.31
CA ARG A 175 6.56 12.61 15.84
C ARG A 175 6.70 14.09 15.46
N ASP A 176 7.35 14.89 16.28
CA ASP A 176 7.54 16.32 16.03
C ASP A 176 8.36 16.58 14.76
N GLU A 177 9.41 15.79 14.52
CA GLU A 177 10.21 15.87 13.28
C GLU A 177 9.37 15.50 12.05
N PHE A 178 8.53 14.48 12.15
CA PHE A 178 7.64 14.09 11.07
C PHE A 178 6.61 15.18 10.77
N GLU A 179 5.92 15.71 11.79
CA GLU A 179 4.92 16.76 11.65
C GLU A 179 5.52 18.06 11.08
N GLN A 180 6.72 18.43 11.53
CA GLN A 180 7.41 19.60 11.00
C GLN A 180 7.77 19.39 9.52
N ARG A 181 8.35 18.26 9.18
CA ARG A 181 8.72 17.93 7.80
C ARG A 181 7.49 17.81 6.88
N PHE A 182 6.39 17.26 7.39
CA PHE A 182 5.12 17.21 6.66
C PHE A 182 4.64 18.61 6.30
N LYS A 183 4.63 19.52 7.28
CA LYS A 183 4.26 20.93 7.06
C LYS A 183 5.18 21.61 6.04
N ASP A 184 6.49 21.39 6.14
CA ASP A 184 7.47 21.99 5.22
C ASP A 184 7.33 21.43 3.80
N SER A 185 6.96 20.16 3.67
CA SER A 185 6.79 19.49 2.38
C SER A 185 5.49 19.87 1.65
N PHE A 186 4.40 20.05 2.39
CA PHE A 186 3.06 20.18 1.80
C PHE A 186 2.32 21.49 2.16
N GLY A 187 2.90 22.31 3.03
CA GLY A 187 2.33 23.60 3.44
C GLY A 187 1.10 23.51 4.37
N ILE A 188 0.72 22.31 4.79
CA ILE A 188 -0.40 22.04 5.69
C ILE A 188 0.07 21.31 6.93
N ARG A 189 -0.71 21.32 8.01
CA ARG A 189 -0.44 20.56 9.23
C ARG A 189 -1.10 19.19 9.18
N LEU A 190 -0.45 18.25 9.82
CA LEU A 190 -1.00 16.92 10.07
C LEU A 190 -2.04 16.97 11.19
#